data_8c4963aef83f5e11034e45727199c3c7
#
_entry.id   8c4963aef83f5e11034e45727199c3c7
#
_cell.length_a   1.000
_cell.length_b   1.000
_cell.length_c   1.000
_cell.angle_alpha   90.00
_cell.angle_beta   90.00
_cell.angle_gamma   90.00
#
_symmetry.space_group_name_H-M   'P 1'
#
loop_
_entity.id
_entity.type
_entity.pdbx_description
1 polymer ?
#
loop_
_entity_poly.entity_id
_entity_poly.type
_entity_poly.pdbx_seq_one_letter_code
_entity_poly.pdbx_strand_id
1 'polypeptide(L)'
;KQRVNEGLLYGGTSAGASIASGLMIAGGRGGYNPRRNLVKLTGGLGLVQNCIIDQHFRERNRLFRLASAVSSNPEFIGLGIDEDTALIITNDRFCRVVGNNSVTVLNGNGITHTGYTEGKAQDSIPIFGMNMNVVTPGYGYDLITRTPLMKSDIDSPQAIELEAV
;
A
#
# COMPACT_ATOMS: atom_id res chain seq x y z
N LYS A 1 -1.48 -3.33 -19.11
CA LYS A 1 -0.42 -4.16 -18.50
C LYS A 1 0.70 -4.51 -19.48
N GLN A 2 0.38 -5.08 -20.66
CA GLN A 2 1.39 -5.46 -21.67
C GLN A 2 2.34 -4.30 -21.99
N ARG A 3 1.84 -3.10 -22.30
CA ARG A 3 2.66 -1.92 -22.63
C ARG A 3 3.57 -1.48 -21.47
N VAL A 4 3.12 -1.63 -20.21
CA VAL A 4 3.95 -1.33 -19.05
C VAL A 4 5.08 -2.35 -18.91
N ASN A 5 4.80 -3.63 -19.17
CA ASN A 5 5.84 -4.66 -19.20
C ASN A 5 6.85 -4.45 -20.35
N GLU A 6 6.47 -3.73 -21.39
CA GLU A 6 7.32 -3.31 -22.52
C GLU A 6 8.05 -1.96 -22.26
N GLY A 7 7.99 -1.43 -21.02
CA GLY A 7 8.70 -0.22 -20.62
C GLY A 7 7.87 1.07 -20.62
N LEU A 8 6.55 1.01 -20.90
CA LEU A 8 5.70 2.20 -20.77
C LEU A 8 5.52 2.58 -19.30
N LEU A 9 5.81 3.83 -18.96
CA LEU A 9 5.56 4.35 -17.63
C LEU A 9 4.05 4.50 -17.36
N TYR A 10 3.63 4.12 -16.17
CA TYR A 10 2.29 4.37 -15.66
C TYR A 10 2.32 5.42 -14.56
N GLY A 11 1.52 6.46 -14.70
CA GLY A 11 1.29 7.45 -13.64
C GLY A 11 -0.19 7.51 -13.28
N GLY A 12 -0.51 7.39 -12.00
CA GLY A 12 -1.88 7.43 -11.51
C GLY A 12 -2.03 8.29 -10.27
N THR A 13 -3.05 9.15 -10.22
CA THR A 13 -3.39 9.95 -9.05
C THR A 13 -4.75 9.51 -8.50
N SER A 14 -4.98 9.65 -7.21
CA SER A 14 -6.26 9.33 -6.56
C SER A 14 -6.73 7.90 -6.92
N ALA A 15 -7.89 7.74 -7.53
CA ALA A 15 -8.39 6.44 -7.99
C ALA A 15 -7.45 5.76 -8.99
N GLY A 16 -6.73 6.54 -9.81
CA GLY A 16 -5.69 6.04 -10.72
C GLY A 16 -4.52 5.41 -10.00
N ALA A 17 -4.14 5.89 -8.81
CA ALA A 17 -3.13 5.21 -7.99
C ALA A 17 -3.68 3.88 -7.44
N SER A 18 -4.89 3.87 -6.90
CA SER A 18 -5.49 2.65 -6.31
C SER A 18 -5.67 1.53 -7.34
N ILE A 19 -6.05 1.84 -8.59
CA ILE A 19 -6.29 0.83 -9.63
C ILE A 19 -5.00 0.15 -10.13
N ALA A 20 -3.83 0.73 -9.87
CA ALA A 20 -2.54 0.15 -10.27
C ALA A 20 -2.28 -1.20 -9.58
N SER A 21 -2.78 -1.42 -8.36
CA SER A 21 -2.62 -2.66 -7.61
C SER A 21 -3.42 -3.83 -8.21
N GLY A 22 -3.02 -5.05 -7.86
CA GLY A 22 -3.75 -6.27 -8.25
C GLY A 22 -5.08 -6.40 -7.52
N LEU A 23 -5.09 -6.09 -6.23
CA LEU A 23 -6.28 -5.97 -5.40
C LEU A 23 -6.46 -4.50 -5.01
N MET A 24 -7.54 -3.86 -5.46
CA MET A 24 -7.76 -2.43 -5.23
C MET A 24 -8.92 -2.15 -4.28
N ILE A 25 -8.82 -1.02 -3.58
CA ILE A 25 -9.94 -0.44 -2.85
C ILE A 25 -10.83 0.32 -3.85
N ALA A 26 -11.97 -0.28 -4.21
CA ALA A 26 -12.95 0.31 -5.13
C ALA A 26 -13.86 1.32 -4.43
N GLY A 27 -13.98 1.26 -3.11
CA GLY A 27 -14.86 2.15 -2.36
C GLY A 27 -14.75 1.93 -0.85
N GLY A 28 -15.48 2.75 -0.12
CA GLY A 28 -15.50 2.74 1.34
C GLY A 28 -15.17 4.12 1.91
N ARG A 29 -15.28 4.23 3.22
CA ARG A 29 -15.05 5.48 3.95
C ARG A 29 -13.91 5.31 4.96
N GLY A 30 -13.29 6.41 5.36
CA GLY A 30 -12.45 6.44 6.55
C GLY A 30 -13.28 6.11 7.81
N GLY A 31 -12.61 5.73 8.88
CA GLY A 31 -13.26 5.39 10.13
C GLY A 31 -12.28 5.38 11.29
N TYR A 32 -12.83 5.34 12.51
CA TYR A 32 -12.04 5.39 13.75
C TYR A 32 -11.73 4.00 14.32
N ASN A 33 -12.33 2.94 13.75
CA ASN A 33 -12.09 1.55 14.15
C ASN A 33 -12.09 0.67 12.89
N PRO A 34 -11.28 -0.39 12.85
CA PRO A 34 -11.33 -1.35 11.75
C PRO A 34 -12.66 -2.10 11.76
N ARG A 35 -13.28 -2.26 10.57
CA ARG A 35 -14.55 -2.96 10.36
C ARG A 35 -14.58 -3.55 8.96
N ARG A 36 -15.28 -4.66 8.75
CA ARG A 36 -15.44 -5.26 7.42
C ARG A 36 -16.11 -4.36 6.39
N ASN A 37 -17.08 -3.56 6.82
CA ASN A 37 -17.86 -2.68 5.94
C ASN A 37 -17.19 -1.33 5.61
N LEU A 38 -15.96 -1.09 6.08
CA LEU A 38 -15.21 0.13 5.74
C LEU A 38 -14.66 0.10 4.32
N VAL A 39 -14.47 -1.07 3.74
CA VAL A 39 -13.76 -1.23 2.48
C VAL A 39 -14.53 -2.16 1.53
N LYS A 40 -14.53 -1.79 0.25
CA LYS A 40 -14.95 -2.67 -0.86
C LYS A 40 -13.73 -2.94 -1.72
N LEU A 41 -13.33 -4.20 -1.81
CA LEU A 41 -12.21 -4.66 -2.61
C LEU A 41 -12.69 -5.22 -3.94
N THR A 42 -11.91 -5.02 -5.00
CA THR A 42 -12.11 -5.62 -6.32
C THR A 42 -10.77 -5.77 -7.05
N GLY A 43 -10.75 -6.44 -8.19
CA GLY A 43 -9.57 -6.51 -9.03
C GLY A 43 -9.19 -5.14 -9.60
N GLY A 44 -7.91 -4.84 -9.61
CA GLY A 44 -7.31 -3.68 -10.28
C GLY A 44 -6.58 -4.07 -11.57
N LEU A 45 -5.69 -3.21 -12.08
CA LEU A 45 -4.91 -3.46 -13.29
C LEU A 45 -3.79 -4.49 -13.08
N GLY A 46 -3.37 -4.71 -11.85
CA GLY A 46 -2.27 -5.61 -11.50
C GLY A 46 -0.95 -5.16 -12.11
N LEU A 47 -0.68 -3.87 -12.10
CA LEU A 47 0.63 -3.31 -12.46
C LEU A 47 1.61 -3.49 -11.31
N VAL A 48 1.10 -3.42 -10.07
CA VAL A 48 1.81 -3.79 -8.84
C VAL A 48 1.03 -4.92 -8.17
N GLN A 49 1.66 -6.09 -7.98
CA GLN A 49 0.95 -7.32 -7.62
C GLN A 49 0.71 -7.45 -6.10
N ASN A 50 1.72 -7.20 -5.30
CA ASN A 50 1.76 -7.60 -3.89
C ASN A 50 1.29 -6.50 -2.93
N CYS A 51 0.50 -5.53 -3.40
CA CYS A 51 0.04 -4.43 -2.56
C CYS A 51 -1.43 -4.07 -2.78
N ILE A 52 -1.98 -3.37 -1.79
CA ILE A 52 -3.26 -2.67 -1.82
C ILE A 52 -2.95 -1.19 -1.62
N ILE A 53 -3.28 -0.35 -2.60
CA ILE A 53 -3.00 1.09 -2.55
C ILE A 53 -4.24 1.85 -2.10
N ASP A 54 -4.10 2.65 -1.05
CA ASP A 54 -5.06 3.67 -0.61
C ASP A 54 -4.47 5.08 -0.78
N GLN A 55 -5.28 6.08 -0.99
CA GLN A 55 -4.88 7.44 -1.34
C GLN A 55 -5.67 8.49 -0.55
N HIS A 56 -5.23 9.77 -0.56
CA HIS A 56 -5.72 10.80 0.37
C HIS A 56 -5.77 10.25 1.81
N PHE A 57 -4.68 9.62 2.21
CA PHE A 57 -4.74 8.61 3.27
C PHE A 57 -4.98 9.25 4.63
N ARG A 58 -4.08 10.12 5.06
CA ARG A 58 -4.21 10.86 6.31
C ARG A 58 -5.37 11.83 6.26
N GLU A 59 -5.54 12.55 5.16
CA GLU A 59 -6.52 13.62 4.98
C GLU A 59 -7.96 13.11 5.13
N ARG A 60 -8.20 11.85 4.80
CA ARG A 60 -9.53 11.21 4.91
C ARG A 60 -9.62 10.14 5.99
N ASN A 61 -8.66 10.13 6.94
CA ASN A 61 -8.63 9.20 8.08
C ASN A 61 -8.82 7.73 7.66
N ARG A 62 -7.99 7.24 6.73
CA ARG A 62 -8.17 5.95 6.06
C ARG A 62 -7.37 4.80 6.67
N LEU A 63 -6.65 5.04 7.77
CA LEU A 63 -5.81 4.02 8.43
C LEU A 63 -6.59 2.72 8.70
N PHE A 64 -7.73 2.81 9.36
CA PHE A 64 -8.51 1.63 9.72
C PHE A 64 -9.21 0.97 8.52
N ARG A 65 -9.46 1.73 7.45
CA ARG A 65 -9.93 1.16 6.19
C ARG A 65 -8.85 0.28 5.54
N LEU A 66 -7.64 0.77 5.44
CA LEU A 66 -6.50 0.01 4.90
C LEU A 66 -6.14 -1.16 5.82
N ALA A 67 -6.14 -0.97 7.15
CA ALA A 67 -5.92 -2.04 8.10
C ALA A 67 -6.98 -3.17 7.97
N SER A 68 -8.25 -2.82 7.75
CA SER A 68 -9.30 -3.80 7.48
C SER A 68 -9.06 -4.57 6.17
N ALA A 69 -8.61 -3.89 5.11
CA ALA A 69 -8.25 -4.52 3.84
C ALA A 69 -7.10 -5.52 3.99
N VAL A 70 -6.02 -5.10 4.67
CA VAL A 70 -4.85 -5.95 4.92
C VAL A 70 -5.18 -7.10 5.87
N SER A 71 -6.02 -6.87 6.89
CA SER A 71 -6.37 -7.95 7.84
C SER A 71 -7.17 -9.08 7.21
N SER A 72 -7.87 -8.81 6.11
CA SER A 72 -8.58 -9.83 5.32
C SER A 72 -7.74 -10.44 4.20
N ASN A 73 -6.59 -9.84 3.90
CA ASN A 73 -5.66 -10.27 2.85
C ASN A 73 -4.22 -10.02 3.31
N PRO A 74 -3.73 -10.76 4.33
CA PRO A 74 -2.46 -10.46 4.99
C PRO A 74 -1.23 -10.72 4.10
N GLU A 75 -1.42 -11.42 2.99
CA GLU A 75 -0.42 -11.62 1.95
C GLU A 75 -0.10 -10.34 1.17
N PHE A 76 -1.00 -9.34 1.18
CA PHE A 76 -0.75 -8.03 0.55
C PHE A 76 -0.17 -7.02 1.54
N ILE A 77 0.64 -6.10 1.01
CA ILE A 77 1.11 -4.93 1.74
C ILE A 77 0.14 -3.77 1.50
N GLY A 78 -0.33 -3.13 2.57
CA GLY A 78 -1.11 -1.91 2.47
C GLY A 78 -0.22 -0.69 2.31
N LEU A 79 -0.48 0.13 1.28
CA LEU A 79 0.23 1.38 0.99
C LEU A 79 -0.75 2.54 1.06
N GLY A 80 -0.71 3.31 2.15
CA GLY A 80 -1.53 4.50 2.37
C GLY A 80 -0.75 5.75 1.98
N ILE A 81 -1.09 6.37 0.85
CA ILE A 81 -0.38 7.52 0.28
C ILE A 81 -1.10 8.82 0.67
N ASP A 82 -0.39 9.72 1.34
CA ASP A 82 -0.88 11.05 1.69
C ASP A 82 -0.96 11.97 0.47
N GLU A 83 -1.69 13.09 0.57
CA GLU A 83 -1.67 14.14 -0.45
C GLU A 83 -0.26 14.74 -0.57
N ASP A 84 0.06 15.40 -1.68
CA ASP A 84 1.37 15.94 -2.01
C ASP A 84 2.53 14.93 -1.90
N THR A 85 2.22 13.66 -2.12
CA THR A 85 3.16 12.55 -2.00
C THR A 85 2.98 11.57 -3.15
N ALA A 86 4.09 11.09 -3.69
CA ALA A 86 4.08 10.04 -4.68
C ALA A 86 4.95 8.87 -4.26
N LEU A 87 4.57 7.68 -4.70
CA LEU A 87 5.32 6.45 -4.55
C LEU A 87 5.79 5.99 -5.92
N ILE A 88 7.11 6.01 -6.13
CA ILE A 88 7.74 5.46 -7.32
C ILE A 88 7.98 3.98 -7.07
N ILE A 89 7.41 3.12 -7.91
CA ILE A 89 7.57 1.67 -7.79
C ILE A 89 8.31 1.14 -9.02
N THR A 90 9.40 0.45 -8.79
CA THR A 90 10.27 -0.11 -9.82
C THR A 90 10.29 -1.64 -9.71
N ASN A 91 10.20 -2.32 -10.85
CA ASN A 91 10.26 -3.78 -10.97
C ASN A 91 9.23 -4.52 -10.08
N ASP A 92 8.03 -3.93 -9.86
CA ASP A 92 6.99 -4.49 -8.98
C ASP A 92 7.49 -4.82 -7.56
N ARG A 93 8.55 -4.14 -7.12
CA ARG A 93 9.26 -4.45 -5.87
C ARG A 93 9.69 -3.24 -5.07
N PHE A 94 10.52 -2.38 -5.64
CA PHE A 94 11.13 -1.29 -4.89
C PHE A 94 10.26 -0.06 -4.90
N CYS A 95 9.90 0.42 -3.71
CA CYS A 95 9.11 1.63 -3.52
C CYS A 95 10.00 2.74 -2.98
N ARG A 96 9.96 3.94 -3.61
CA ARG A 96 10.60 5.15 -3.13
C ARG A 96 9.58 6.25 -2.95
N VAL A 97 9.61 6.92 -1.79
CA VAL A 97 8.71 8.03 -1.48
C VAL A 97 9.32 9.35 -1.92
N VAL A 98 8.53 10.15 -2.63
CA VAL A 98 8.87 11.53 -3.04
C VAL A 98 7.70 12.47 -2.74
N GLY A 99 7.99 13.77 -2.57
CA GLY A 99 7.00 14.79 -2.25
C GLY A 99 7.19 15.37 -0.86
N ASN A 100 6.10 15.76 -0.20
CA ASN A 100 6.15 16.54 1.05
C ASN A 100 5.70 15.76 2.29
N ASN A 101 4.88 14.73 2.12
CA ASN A 101 4.28 13.98 3.22
C ASN A 101 4.80 12.53 3.25
N SER A 102 3.99 11.58 3.71
CA SER A 102 4.42 10.22 3.98
C SER A 102 3.58 9.17 3.26
N VAL A 103 4.12 7.96 3.24
CA VAL A 103 3.39 6.73 2.91
C VAL A 103 3.36 5.86 4.16
N THR A 104 2.16 5.49 4.59
CA THR A 104 1.98 4.48 5.64
C THR A 104 2.00 3.09 5.02
N VAL A 105 2.91 2.25 5.48
CA VAL A 105 3.02 0.85 5.04
C VAL A 105 2.46 -0.06 6.12
N LEU A 106 1.45 -0.85 5.79
CA LEU A 106 0.88 -1.88 6.67
C LEU A 106 1.28 -3.27 6.16
N ASN A 107 1.96 -4.04 7.00
CA ASN A 107 2.38 -5.40 6.70
C ASN A 107 1.61 -6.40 7.56
N GLY A 108 0.84 -7.27 6.91
CA GLY A 108 -0.01 -8.26 7.56
C GLY A 108 0.71 -9.55 7.97
N ASN A 109 1.97 -9.77 7.57
CA ASN A 109 2.69 -11.03 7.85
C ASN A 109 2.82 -11.37 9.34
N GLY A 110 2.79 -10.37 10.22
CA GLY A 110 2.85 -10.55 11.65
C GLY A 110 1.48 -10.72 12.33
N ILE A 111 0.39 -10.72 11.58
CA ILE A 111 -0.95 -10.87 12.16
C ILE A 111 -1.08 -12.24 12.80
N THR A 112 -1.27 -12.26 14.11
CA THR A 112 -1.48 -13.47 14.92
C THR A 112 -2.96 -13.76 15.15
N HIS A 113 -3.81 -12.71 15.05
CA HIS A 113 -5.26 -12.84 15.15
C HIS A 113 -5.97 -11.68 14.47
N THR A 114 -7.07 -11.97 13.82
CA THR A 114 -8.02 -10.96 13.30
C THR A 114 -9.45 -11.44 13.47
N GLY A 115 -10.32 -10.55 13.97
CA GLY A 115 -11.76 -10.78 14.04
C GLY A 115 -12.50 -10.54 12.71
N TYR A 116 -11.81 -10.50 11.58
CA TYR A 116 -12.42 -10.16 10.29
C TYR A 116 -13.57 -11.10 9.90
N THR A 117 -13.48 -12.38 10.26
CA THR A 117 -14.54 -13.39 10.01
C THR A 117 -15.56 -13.50 11.13
N GLU A 118 -15.37 -12.79 12.25
CA GLU A 118 -16.20 -12.85 13.43
C GLU A 118 -17.24 -11.72 13.46
N GLY A 119 -18.35 -11.93 14.18
CA GLY A 119 -19.37 -10.90 14.40
C GLY A 119 -20.07 -10.38 13.14
N LYS A 120 -20.69 -9.21 13.27
CA LYS A 120 -21.41 -8.53 12.19
C LYS A 120 -20.47 -7.59 11.40
N ALA A 121 -20.85 -7.24 10.19
CA ALA A 121 -20.02 -6.40 9.31
C ALA A 121 -19.72 -5.00 9.87
N GLN A 122 -20.59 -4.45 10.69
CA GLN A 122 -20.45 -3.15 11.34
C GLN A 122 -19.69 -3.19 12.67
N ASP A 123 -19.44 -4.38 13.23
CA ASP A 123 -18.72 -4.50 14.49
C ASP A 123 -17.24 -4.14 14.29
N SER A 124 -16.63 -3.56 15.32
CA SER A 124 -15.19 -3.34 15.33
C SER A 124 -14.47 -4.67 15.42
N ILE A 125 -13.42 -4.85 14.63
CA ILE A 125 -12.64 -6.08 14.60
C ILE A 125 -11.30 -5.89 15.32
N PRO A 126 -10.85 -6.82 16.17
CA PRO A 126 -9.49 -6.83 16.67
C PRO A 126 -8.52 -7.19 15.53
N ILE A 127 -7.32 -6.61 15.56
CA ILE A 127 -6.21 -6.95 14.68
C ILE A 127 -4.95 -6.93 15.53
N PHE A 128 -4.30 -8.07 15.72
CA PHE A 128 -3.09 -8.20 16.53
C PHE A 128 -1.90 -8.56 15.65
N GLY A 129 -0.75 -7.92 15.90
CA GLY A 129 0.51 -8.22 15.23
C GLY A 129 0.70 -7.60 13.85
N MET A 130 -0.20 -6.70 13.40
CA MET A 130 0.03 -5.94 12.18
C MET A 130 1.18 -4.97 12.37
N ASN A 131 2.18 -5.02 11.49
CA ASN A 131 3.29 -4.08 11.48
C ASN A 131 2.94 -2.82 10.69
N MET A 132 3.32 -1.65 11.24
CA MET A 132 3.14 -0.36 10.59
C MET A 132 4.48 0.36 10.49
N ASN A 133 4.80 0.85 9.29
CA ASN A 133 5.92 1.76 9.04
C ASN A 133 5.38 3.07 8.45
N VAL A 134 6.03 4.18 8.78
CA VAL A 134 5.79 5.48 8.13
C VAL A 134 7.05 5.84 7.36
N VAL A 135 6.91 5.90 6.03
CA VAL A 135 8.02 6.13 5.11
C VAL A 135 7.90 7.54 4.56
N THR A 136 8.96 8.34 4.75
CA THR A 136 9.02 9.75 4.34
C THR A 136 9.90 9.93 3.09
N PRO A 137 9.88 11.09 2.42
CA PRO A 137 10.68 11.34 1.24
C PRO A 137 12.16 11.03 1.41
N GLY A 138 12.73 10.36 0.41
CA GLY A 138 14.12 9.88 0.41
C GLY A 138 14.31 8.50 1.05
N TYR A 139 13.28 7.92 1.61
CA TYR A 139 13.25 6.53 2.08
C TYR A 139 12.33 5.68 1.19
N GLY A 140 12.39 4.37 1.36
CA GLY A 140 11.60 3.45 0.58
C GLY A 140 11.21 2.18 1.34
N TYR A 141 10.70 1.23 0.57
CA TYR A 141 10.28 -0.07 1.08
C TYR A 141 10.43 -1.15 0.00
N ASP A 142 10.96 -2.29 0.34
CA ASP A 142 11.00 -3.47 -0.53
C ASP A 142 9.73 -4.31 -0.30
N LEU A 143 8.87 -4.40 -1.31
CA LEU A 143 7.60 -5.13 -1.24
C LEU A 143 7.77 -6.65 -1.16
N ILE A 144 8.91 -7.18 -1.61
CA ILE A 144 9.17 -8.62 -1.60
C ILE A 144 9.74 -9.06 -0.26
N THR A 145 10.83 -8.41 0.20
CA THR A 145 11.43 -8.72 1.50
C THR A 145 10.65 -8.14 2.66
N ARG A 146 9.75 -7.19 2.39
CA ARG A 146 8.92 -6.47 3.36
C ARG A 146 9.75 -5.72 4.39
N THR A 147 10.79 -5.04 3.91
CA THR A 147 11.74 -4.30 4.74
C THR A 147 11.86 -2.85 4.29
N PRO A 148 12.08 -1.90 5.25
CA PRO A 148 12.38 -0.52 4.90
C PRO A 148 13.71 -0.42 4.13
N LEU A 149 13.78 0.56 3.21
CA LEU A 149 14.97 0.94 2.48
C LEU A 149 15.47 2.30 3.00
N MET A 150 16.74 2.35 3.38
CA MET A 150 17.40 3.59 3.81
C MET A 150 17.78 4.44 2.59
N LYS A 151 18.08 5.71 2.81
CA LYS A 151 18.55 6.62 1.73
C LYS A 151 19.77 6.07 1.00
N SER A 152 20.72 5.49 1.73
CA SER A 152 21.90 4.85 1.17
C SER A 152 21.59 3.70 0.21
N ASP A 153 20.51 2.97 0.47
CA ASP A 153 20.11 1.82 -0.34
C ASP A 153 19.48 2.28 -1.67
N ILE A 154 18.80 3.43 -1.64
CA ILE A 154 18.10 4.02 -2.80
C ILE A 154 19.07 4.77 -3.70
N ASP A 155 20.04 5.49 -3.13
CA ASP A 155 21.01 6.31 -3.86
C ASP A 155 22.23 5.49 -4.31
N SER A 156 22.26 4.17 -4.06
CA SER A 156 23.37 3.32 -4.46
C SER A 156 23.41 3.13 -5.98
N PRO A 157 24.60 2.99 -6.60
CA PRO A 157 24.74 2.70 -8.03
C PRO A 157 23.95 1.45 -8.47
N GLN A 158 23.83 0.46 -7.58
CA GLN A 158 23.05 -0.76 -7.81
C GLN A 158 21.54 -0.51 -7.85
N ALA A 159 21.03 0.47 -7.09
CA ALA A 159 19.62 0.86 -7.15
C ALA A 159 19.32 1.64 -8.45
N ILE A 160 20.26 2.46 -8.92
CA ILE A 160 20.14 3.22 -10.19
C ILE A 160 20.15 2.28 -11.39
N GLU A 161 20.96 1.22 -11.40
CA GLU A 161 20.94 0.20 -12.45
C GLU A 161 19.61 -0.57 -12.51
N LEU A 162 18.94 -0.75 -11.39
CA LEU A 162 17.61 -1.39 -11.32
C LEU A 162 16.48 -0.48 -11.81
N GLU A 163 16.69 0.85 -11.82
CA GLU A 163 15.75 1.82 -12.41
C GLU A 163 15.93 1.96 -13.95
N ALA A 164 17.03 1.49 -14.50
CA ALA A 164 17.43 1.70 -15.92
C ALA A 164 17.10 0.52 -16.87
N VAL A 165 16.42 -0.52 -16.40
CA VAL A 165 16.07 -1.72 -17.19
C VAL A 165 14.57 -1.80 -17.54
#